data_67018f02e569fb28ac391fcd6944f158
#
_entry.id   67018f02e569fb28ac391fcd6944f158
#
_cell.length_a   1.000
_cell.length_b   1.000
_cell.length_c   1.000
_cell.angle_alpha   90.00
_cell.angle_beta   90.00
_cell.angle_gamma   90.00
#
_symmetry.space_group_name_H-M   'P 1'
#
loop_
_entity.id
_entity.type
_entity.pdbx_description
1 polymer ?
#
loop_
_entity_poly.entity_id
_entity_poly.type
_entity_poly.pdbx_seq_one_letter_code
_entity_poly.pdbx_strand_id
1 'polypeptide(L)'
;MATIDFYFSTLSPYTYLAGNRLEQLAAAHDAQITYKPFDIQALFPRTGGTAPKDRHPARQEYRLIEMERQAKKLDLPINLKPAHWPTNAAPSSYAIIAAQNAGGGDLGTLVQSILRACWAEEKDIAEDAVIRECLTAAGFDASLADSGLLAGAETYGQNLEDAVSAGVFGAPFY
;
A
#
# COMPACT_ATOMS: atom_id res chain seq x y z
N MET A 1 -8.23 0.17 -24.27
CA MET A 1 -8.28 0.52 -22.84
C MET A 1 -6.84 0.51 -22.34
N ALA A 2 -6.38 1.59 -21.73
CA ALA A 2 -5.04 1.66 -21.14
C ALA A 2 -5.01 0.86 -19.83
N THR A 3 -3.86 0.27 -19.49
CA THR A 3 -3.65 -0.43 -18.22
C THR A 3 -2.53 0.24 -17.43
N ILE A 4 -2.68 0.33 -16.11
CA ILE A 4 -1.72 0.92 -15.19
C ILE A 4 -1.37 -0.12 -14.14
N ASP A 5 -0.11 -0.55 -14.09
CA ASP A 5 0.39 -1.35 -12.98
C ASP A 5 0.74 -0.42 -11.81
N PHE A 6 0.05 -0.60 -10.70
CA PHE A 6 0.24 0.19 -9.49
C PHE A 6 1.05 -0.60 -8.46
N TYR A 7 2.35 -0.32 -8.39
CA TYR A 7 3.26 -0.92 -7.43
C TYR A 7 3.29 -0.11 -6.13
N PHE A 8 3.00 -0.76 -5.01
CA PHE A 8 2.93 -0.07 -3.72
C PHE A 8 3.22 -0.98 -2.53
N SER A 9 3.41 -0.35 -1.37
CA SER A 9 3.52 -1.05 -0.08
C SER A 9 2.51 -0.48 0.90
N THR A 10 1.83 -1.35 1.63
CA THR A 10 0.90 -0.97 2.71
C THR A 10 1.60 -0.28 3.88
N LEU A 11 2.94 -0.30 3.93
CA LEU A 11 3.76 0.44 4.90
C LEU A 11 4.17 1.84 4.41
N SER A 12 3.85 2.22 3.17
CA SER A 12 4.35 3.46 2.60
C SER A 12 3.47 4.66 2.96
N PRO A 13 3.99 5.67 3.68
CA PRO A 13 3.25 6.91 3.91
C PRO A 13 3.01 7.69 2.63
N TYR A 14 3.88 7.54 1.63
CA TYR A 14 3.71 8.21 0.35
C TYR A 14 2.61 7.57 -0.48
N THR A 15 2.38 6.25 -0.34
CA THR A 15 1.19 5.59 -0.89
C THR A 15 -0.08 6.11 -0.21
N TYR A 16 -0.07 6.27 1.11
CA TYR A 16 -1.19 6.88 1.84
C TYR A 16 -1.46 8.32 1.36
N LEU A 17 -0.42 9.13 1.26
CA LEU A 17 -0.51 10.53 0.82
C LEU A 17 -0.87 10.69 -0.67
N ALA A 18 -0.67 9.67 -1.49
CA ALA A 18 -1.17 9.68 -2.87
C ALA A 18 -2.71 9.74 -2.92
N GLY A 19 -3.38 9.21 -1.90
CA GLY A 19 -4.84 9.20 -1.83
C GLY A 19 -5.44 8.42 -2.98
N ASN A 20 -6.59 8.85 -3.47
CA ASN A 20 -7.33 8.22 -4.58
C ASN A 20 -7.09 8.89 -5.94
N ARG A 21 -5.96 9.59 -6.11
CA ARG A 21 -5.68 10.32 -7.36
C ARG A 21 -5.52 9.40 -8.56
N LEU A 22 -4.94 8.21 -8.35
CA LEU A 22 -4.76 7.24 -9.41
C LEU A 22 -6.12 6.76 -9.92
N GLU A 23 -7.03 6.43 -9.01
CA GLU A 23 -8.39 5.98 -9.33
C GLU A 23 -9.18 7.07 -10.07
N GLN A 24 -9.06 8.33 -9.64
CA GLN A 24 -9.67 9.47 -10.32
C GLN A 24 -9.13 9.65 -11.75
N LEU A 25 -7.82 9.54 -11.92
CA LEU A 25 -7.18 9.65 -13.24
C LEU A 25 -7.57 8.46 -14.14
N ALA A 26 -7.55 7.25 -13.60
CA ALA A 26 -7.94 6.05 -14.33
C ALA A 26 -9.40 6.14 -14.82
N ALA A 27 -10.31 6.58 -13.95
CA ALA A 27 -11.71 6.79 -14.32
C ALA A 27 -11.88 7.88 -15.40
N ALA A 28 -11.12 8.99 -15.30
CA ALA A 28 -11.20 10.08 -16.27
C ALA A 28 -10.68 9.70 -17.66
N HIS A 29 -9.82 8.68 -17.76
CA HIS A 29 -9.17 8.25 -19.00
C HIS A 29 -9.55 6.82 -19.45
N ASP A 30 -10.57 6.23 -18.85
CA ASP A 30 -11.02 4.85 -19.15
C ASP A 30 -9.84 3.85 -19.08
N ALA A 31 -9.02 3.97 -18.03
CA ALA A 31 -7.89 3.10 -17.78
C ALA A 31 -8.19 2.09 -16.65
N GLN A 32 -7.61 0.90 -16.77
CA GLN A 32 -7.73 -0.15 -15.76
C GLN A 32 -6.48 -0.16 -14.87
N ILE A 33 -6.67 -0.26 -13.55
CA ILE A 33 -5.59 -0.37 -12.58
C ILE A 33 -5.42 -1.84 -12.18
N THR A 34 -4.17 -2.32 -12.20
CA THR A 34 -3.77 -3.57 -11.55
C THR A 34 -3.00 -3.22 -10.29
N TYR A 35 -3.56 -3.55 -9.14
CA TYR A 35 -2.94 -3.30 -7.84
C TYR A 35 -1.88 -4.37 -7.55
N LYS A 36 -0.63 -3.95 -7.40
CA LYS A 36 0.53 -4.81 -7.19
C LYS A 36 1.23 -4.47 -5.86
N PRO A 37 0.66 -4.85 -4.70
CA PRO A 37 1.38 -4.72 -3.44
C PRO A 37 2.60 -5.63 -3.45
N PHE A 38 3.73 -5.15 -2.89
CA PHE A 38 4.99 -5.89 -2.86
C PHE A 38 5.82 -5.57 -1.60
N ASP A 39 6.82 -6.40 -1.31
CA ASP A 39 7.75 -6.19 -0.21
C ASP A 39 8.78 -5.10 -0.55
N ILE A 40 8.54 -3.89 -0.05
CA ILE A 40 9.42 -2.72 -0.24
C ILE A 40 10.78 -2.90 0.43
N GLN A 41 10.87 -3.67 1.52
CA GLN A 41 12.14 -3.91 2.20
C GLN A 41 13.03 -4.82 1.38
N ALA A 42 12.46 -5.86 0.76
CA ALA A 42 13.15 -6.75 -0.14
C ALA A 42 13.53 -6.07 -1.48
N LEU A 43 12.78 -5.04 -1.91
CA LEU A 43 13.08 -4.29 -3.12
C LEU A 43 14.34 -3.41 -2.99
N PHE A 44 14.49 -2.69 -1.88
CA PHE A 44 15.54 -1.68 -1.73
C PHE A 44 16.95 -2.18 -2.08
N PRO A 45 17.46 -3.31 -1.55
CA PRO A 45 18.81 -3.76 -1.88
C PRO A 45 18.99 -4.19 -3.34
N ARG A 46 17.89 -4.49 -4.04
CA ARG A 46 17.90 -4.97 -5.43
C ARG A 46 17.87 -3.83 -6.46
N THR A 47 17.45 -2.63 -6.06
CA THR A 47 17.20 -1.48 -6.96
C THR A 47 17.94 -0.21 -6.53
N GLY A 48 18.91 -0.32 -5.63
CA GLY A 48 19.71 0.81 -5.15
C GLY A 48 18.98 1.69 -4.12
N GLY A 49 17.83 1.25 -3.62
CA GLY A 49 17.10 1.93 -2.56
C GLY A 49 17.77 1.76 -1.19
N THR A 50 17.42 2.64 -0.26
CA THR A 50 17.88 2.56 1.14
C THR A 50 16.66 2.61 2.05
N ALA A 51 16.53 1.61 2.92
CA ALA A 51 15.45 1.58 3.91
C ALA A 51 15.48 2.84 4.79
N PRO A 52 14.31 3.39 5.20
CA PRO A 52 14.27 4.64 5.97
C PRO A 52 15.19 4.68 7.19
N LYS A 53 15.28 3.57 7.93
CA LYS A 53 16.13 3.44 9.13
C LYS A 53 17.64 3.56 8.84
N ASP A 54 18.06 3.20 7.64
CA ASP A 54 19.47 3.15 7.23
C ASP A 54 19.91 4.42 6.48
N ARG A 55 19.00 5.38 6.32
CA ARG A 55 19.31 6.68 5.69
C ARG A 55 20.04 7.60 6.65
N HIS A 56 20.83 8.53 6.11
CA HIS A 56 21.46 9.58 6.89
C HIS A 56 20.43 10.32 7.78
N PRO A 57 20.75 10.66 9.06
CA PRO A 57 19.81 11.30 9.99
C PRO A 57 19.08 12.52 9.42
N ALA A 58 19.78 13.42 8.72
CA ALA A 58 19.16 14.57 8.09
C ALA A 58 18.06 14.20 7.08
N ARG A 59 18.19 13.07 6.38
CA ARG A 59 17.14 12.56 5.46
C ARG A 59 15.98 11.96 6.21
N GLN A 60 16.21 11.35 7.37
CA GLN A 60 15.15 10.83 8.23
C GLN A 60 14.32 11.98 8.82
N GLU A 61 14.96 13.03 9.30
CA GLU A 61 14.31 14.25 9.81
C GLU A 61 13.50 14.95 8.72
N TYR A 62 14.14 15.19 7.56
CA TYR A 62 13.47 15.83 6.42
C TYR A 62 12.24 15.05 5.96
N ARG A 63 12.29 13.72 5.98
CA ARG A 63 11.15 12.85 5.63
C ARG A 63 9.92 13.16 6.48
N LEU A 64 10.08 13.36 7.79
CA LEU A 64 8.97 13.69 8.69
C LEU A 64 8.37 15.06 8.35
N ILE A 65 9.22 16.06 8.11
CA ILE A 65 8.79 17.40 7.71
C ILE A 65 8.04 17.37 6.38
N GLU A 66 8.55 16.60 5.41
CA GLU A 66 7.90 16.44 4.11
C GLU A 66 6.53 15.77 4.22
N MET A 67 6.43 14.68 4.97
CA MET A 67 5.17 13.99 5.22
C MET A 67 4.12 14.93 5.85
N GLU A 68 4.51 15.71 6.84
CA GLU A 68 3.62 16.70 7.48
C GLU A 68 3.14 17.77 6.49
N ARG A 69 4.05 18.30 5.67
CA ARG A 69 3.72 19.30 4.64
C ARG A 69 2.75 18.74 3.59
N GLN A 70 3.00 17.52 3.12
CA GLN A 70 2.11 16.88 2.14
C GLN A 70 0.74 16.58 2.75
N ALA A 71 0.68 16.06 3.96
CA ALA A 71 -0.57 15.80 4.65
C ALA A 71 -1.42 17.07 4.83
N LYS A 72 -0.80 18.17 5.27
CA LYS A 72 -1.46 19.49 5.38
C LYS A 72 -1.98 19.99 4.03
N LYS A 73 -1.17 19.87 2.97
CA LYS A 73 -1.57 20.28 1.61
C LYS A 73 -2.77 19.49 1.09
N LEU A 74 -2.90 18.24 1.51
CA LEU A 74 -3.91 17.29 1.03
C LEU A 74 -5.13 17.21 1.96
N ASP A 75 -5.08 17.89 3.10
CA ASP A 75 -6.07 17.81 4.18
C ASP A 75 -6.28 16.35 4.65
N LEU A 76 -5.18 15.61 4.77
CA LEU A 76 -5.17 14.22 5.23
C LEU A 76 -4.61 14.15 6.66
N PRO A 77 -5.32 13.48 7.60
CA PRO A 77 -4.75 13.20 8.92
C PRO A 77 -3.57 12.24 8.78
N ILE A 78 -2.49 12.47 9.53
CA ILE A 78 -1.33 11.58 9.54
C ILE A 78 -0.67 11.56 10.91
N ASN A 79 -0.33 10.37 11.39
CA ASN A 79 0.55 10.16 12.52
C ASN A 79 1.96 9.93 11.98
N LEU A 80 2.88 10.86 12.25
CA LEU A 80 4.24 10.78 11.72
C LEU A 80 5.06 9.60 12.28
N LYS A 81 4.63 9.08 13.43
CA LYS A 81 5.21 7.90 14.11
C LYS A 81 4.09 7.00 14.59
N PRO A 82 3.43 6.25 13.69
CA PRO A 82 2.31 5.37 14.08
C PRO A 82 2.74 4.32 15.10
N ALA A 83 1.85 3.96 16.02
CA ALA A 83 2.12 3.06 17.14
C ALA A 83 2.61 1.67 16.69
N HIS A 84 2.09 1.18 15.55
CA HIS A 84 2.38 -0.16 15.01
C HIS A 84 3.25 -0.14 13.75
N TRP A 85 3.98 0.97 13.51
CA TRP A 85 4.85 1.06 12.34
C TRP A 85 6.34 1.00 12.73
N PRO A 86 7.18 0.19 12.05
CA PRO A 86 6.84 -0.77 11.01
C PRO A 86 6.18 -2.04 11.54
N THR A 87 5.27 -2.63 10.78
CA THR A 87 4.64 -3.91 11.07
C THR A 87 4.78 -4.87 9.88
N ASN A 88 4.21 -6.07 9.98
CA ASN A 88 4.19 -7.03 8.87
C ASN A 88 3.17 -6.59 7.79
N ALA A 89 3.68 -6.21 6.61
CA ALA A 89 2.85 -5.80 5.48
C ALA A 89 2.17 -6.97 4.74
N ALA A 90 2.62 -8.20 4.95
CA ALA A 90 2.19 -9.33 4.14
C ALA A 90 0.69 -9.64 4.29
N PRO A 91 0.09 -9.76 5.50
CA PRO A 91 -1.32 -10.10 5.63
C PRO A 91 -2.24 -9.12 4.91
N SER A 92 -2.06 -7.82 5.10
CA SER A 92 -2.85 -6.78 4.42
C SER A 92 -2.66 -6.80 2.90
N SER A 93 -1.45 -7.06 2.43
CA SER A 93 -1.14 -7.18 1.00
C SER A 93 -1.81 -8.41 0.38
N TYR A 94 -1.81 -9.56 1.07
CA TYR A 94 -2.48 -10.78 0.61
C TYR A 94 -3.99 -10.59 0.50
N ALA A 95 -4.60 -9.89 1.46
CA ALA A 95 -6.02 -9.58 1.43
C ALA A 95 -6.39 -8.66 0.23
N ILE A 96 -5.55 -7.68 -0.12
CA ILE A 96 -5.75 -6.85 -1.32
C ILE A 96 -5.69 -7.70 -2.59
N ILE A 97 -4.72 -8.60 -2.70
CA ILE A 97 -4.58 -9.52 -3.83
C ILE A 97 -5.80 -10.43 -3.94
N ALA A 98 -6.24 -11.00 -2.81
CA ALA A 98 -7.43 -11.85 -2.76
C ALA A 98 -8.69 -11.09 -3.19
N ALA A 99 -8.85 -9.86 -2.72
CA ALA A 99 -9.97 -8.99 -3.09
C ALA A 99 -9.96 -8.64 -4.60
N GLN A 100 -8.77 -8.36 -5.16
CA GLN A 100 -8.62 -8.11 -6.61
C GLN A 100 -9.03 -9.33 -7.43
N ASN A 101 -8.66 -10.54 -7.00
CA ASN A 101 -9.00 -11.77 -7.68
C ASN A 101 -10.50 -12.12 -7.55
N ALA A 102 -11.11 -11.83 -6.41
CA ALA A 102 -12.52 -12.08 -6.16
C ALA A 102 -13.46 -11.10 -6.88
N GLY A 103 -13.04 -9.85 -7.00
CA GLY A 103 -13.91 -8.77 -7.53
C GLY A 103 -15.05 -8.41 -6.58
N GLY A 104 -15.96 -7.56 -7.02
CA GLY A 104 -17.22 -7.25 -6.35
C GLY A 104 -17.20 -6.09 -5.35
N GLY A 105 -16.01 -5.55 -5.02
CA GLY A 105 -15.85 -4.38 -4.15
C GLY A 105 -15.01 -3.29 -4.79
N ASP A 106 -14.61 -2.29 -4.00
CA ASP A 106 -13.77 -1.16 -4.41
C ASP A 106 -12.34 -1.32 -3.89
N LEU A 107 -11.41 -1.67 -4.77
CA LEU A 107 -10.00 -1.87 -4.43
C LEU A 107 -9.30 -0.57 -3.98
N GLY A 108 -9.63 0.55 -4.60
CA GLY A 108 -9.09 1.85 -4.19
C GLY A 108 -9.47 2.19 -2.75
N THR A 109 -10.74 1.99 -2.39
CA THR A 109 -11.24 2.14 -1.02
C THR A 109 -10.56 1.16 -0.07
N LEU A 110 -10.35 -0.10 -0.45
CA LEU A 110 -9.66 -1.09 0.39
C LEU A 110 -8.23 -0.66 0.69
N VAL A 111 -7.46 -0.31 -0.34
CA VAL A 111 -6.06 0.12 -0.20
C VAL A 111 -5.96 1.35 0.69
N GLN A 112 -6.81 2.36 0.47
CA GLN A 112 -6.82 3.57 1.29
C GLN A 112 -7.27 3.32 2.73
N SER A 113 -8.22 2.41 2.97
CA SER A 113 -8.65 2.03 4.33
C SER A 113 -7.51 1.36 5.11
N ILE A 114 -6.76 0.45 4.50
CA ILE A 114 -5.60 -0.20 5.11
C ILE A 114 -4.50 0.82 5.42
N LEU A 115 -4.17 1.68 4.46
CA LEU A 115 -3.16 2.72 4.66
C LEU A 115 -3.57 3.73 5.74
N ARG A 116 -4.83 4.12 5.78
CA ARG A 116 -5.40 5.02 6.79
C ARG A 116 -5.37 4.36 8.18
N ALA A 117 -5.73 3.09 8.28
CA ALA A 117 -5.66 2.33 9.53
C ALA A 117 -4.26 2.42 10.16
N CYS A 118 -3.22 2.27 9.36
CA CYS A 118 -1.82 2.41 9.80
C CYS A 118 -1.45 3.87 10.10
N TRP A 119 -1.65 4.78 9.13
CA TRP A 119 -1.06 6.11 9.18
C TRP A 119 -1.91 7.18 9.88
N ALA A 120 -3.18 6.92 10.16
CA ALA A 120 -4.08 7.89 10.79
C ALA A 120 -4.88 7.36 11.99
N GLU A 121 -5.04 6.03 12.14
CA GLU A 121 -5.94 5.44 13.11
C GLU A 121 -5.25 4.60 14.19
N GLU A 122 -3.90 4.56 14.20
CA GLU A 122 -3.08 3.82 15.16
C GLU A 122 -3.44 2.33 15.24
N LYS A 123 -3.85 1.72 14.11
CA LYS A 123 -4.20 0.31 14.01
C LYS A 123 -3.05 -0.50 13.42
N ASP A 124 -2.92 -1.76 13.85
CA ASP A 124 -1.96 -2.70 13.27
C ASP A 124 -2.57 -3.40 12.05
N ILE A 125 -2.05 -3.11 10.87
CA ILE A 125 -2.51 -3.72 9.60
C ILE A 125 -2.03 -5.17 9.41
N ALA A 126 -1.30 -5.73 10.36
CA ALA A 126 -1.02 -7.16 10.43
C ALA A 126 -2.13 -7.95 11.14
N GLU A 127 -2.99 -7.26 11.90
CA GLU A 127 -4.06 -7.87 12.66
C GLU A 127 -5.26 -8.22 11.76
N ASP A 128 -5.72 -9.46 11.87
CA ASP A 128 -6.83 -10.00 11.10
C ASP A 128 -8.12 -9.17 11.26
N ALA A 129 -8.42 -8.73 12.47
CA ALA A 129 -9.61 -7.90 12.73
C ALA A 129 -9.59 -6.58 11.95
N VAL A 130 -8.43 -5.92 11.86
CA VAL A 130 -8.26 -4.66 11.11
C VAL A 130 -8.43 -4.89 9.61
N ILE A 131 -7.86 -5.98 9.09
CA ILE A 131 -7.97 -6.35 7.67
C ILE A 131 -9.44 -6.62 7.30
N ARG A 132 -10.18 -7.36 8.14
CA ARG A 132 -11.61 -7.65 7.95
C ARG A 132 -12.48 -6.41 7.98
N GLU A 133 -12.21 -5.46 8.87
CA GLU A 133 -12.87 -4.16 8.88
C GLU A 133 -12.68 -3.42 7.55
N CYS A 134 -11.43 -3.36 7.05
CA CYS A 134 -11.11 -2.70 5.78
C CYS A 134 -11.78 -3.37 4.58
N LEU A 135 -11.78 -4.72 4.53
CA LEU A 135 -12.47 -5.48 3.48
C LEU A 135 -13.96 -5.17 3.47
N THR A 136 -14.60 -5.23 4.63
CA THR A 136 -16.05 -4.94 4.76
C THR A 136 -16.37 -3.51 4.36
N ALA A 137 -15.57 -2.53 4.79
CA ALA A 137 -15.76 -1.12 4.45
C ALA A 137 -15.64 -0.85 2.93
N ALA A 138 -14.86 -1.67 2.22
CA ALA A 138 -14.67 -1.60 0.78
C ALA A 138 -15.64 -2.48 -0.03
N GLY A 139 -16.61 -3.14 0.63
CA GLY A 139 -17.63 -3.97 -0.01
C GLY A 139 -17.17 -5.39 -0.38
N PHE A 140 -16.06 -5.86 0.21
CA PHE A 140 -15.58 -7.22 0.03
C PHE A 140 -16.00 -8.14 1.17
N ASP A 141 -15.99 -9.45 0.90
CA ASP A 141 -16.19 -10.47 1.93
C ASP A 141 -14.99 -10.49 2.90
N ALA A 142 -15.28 -10.36 4.20
CA ALA A 142 -14.25 -10.37 5.25
C ALA A 142 -13.45 -11.68 5.32
N SER A 143 -14.02 -12.81 4.82
CA SER A 143 -13.32 -14.09 4.78
C SER A 143 -12.13 -14.13 3.83
N LEU A 144 -11.98 -13.14 2.94
CA LEU A 144 -10.82 -13.00 2.07
C LEU A 144 -9.52 -12.77 2.85
N ALA A 145 -9.60 -12.31 4.10
CA ALA A 145 -8.45 -12.25 5.00
C ALA A 145 -7.78 -13.61 5.21
N ASP A 146 -8.56 -14.70 5.22
CA ASP A 146 -8.06 -16.07 5.42
C ASP A 146 -7.92 -16.85 4.12
N SER A 147 -8.97 -16.83 3.30
CA SER A 147 -9.09 -17.70 2.12
C SER A 147 -8.07 -17.37 1.03
N GLY A 148 -7.53 -16.15 1.02
CA GLY A 148 -6.58 -15.66 0.03
C GLY A 148 -5.10 -15.86 0.37
N LEU A 149 -4.76 -16.42 1.53
CA LEU A 149 -3.38 -16.41 2.05
C LEU A 149 -2.36 -17.06 1.12
N LEU A 150 -2.59 -18.24 0.60
CA LEU A 150 -1.62 -18.94 -0.25
C LEU A 150 -1.43 -18.24 -1.60
N ALA A 151 -2.52 -17.99 -2.32
CA ALA A 151 -2.46 -17.28 -3.61
C ALA A 151 -1.96 -15.85 -3.45
N GLY A 152 -2.30 -15.20 -2.33
CA GLY A 152 -1.79 -13.88 -1.96
C GLY A 152 -0.29 -13.87 -1.78
N ALA A 153 0.27 -14.87 -1.07
CA ALA A 153 1.71 -14.98 -0.84
C ALA A 153 2.48 -15.21 -2.14
N GLU A 154 2.00 -16.10 -3.01
CA GLU A 154 2.61 -16.37 -4.33
C GLU A 154 2.61 -15.11 -5.21
N THR A 155 1.45 -14.44 -5.33
CA THR A 155 1.33 -13.21 -6.13
C THR A 155 2.14 -12.06 -5.54
N TYR A 156 2.21 -11.92 -4.22
CA TYR A 156 3.03 -10.91 -3.55
C TYR A 156 4.53 -11.07 -3.85
N GLY A 157 5.00 -12.33 -3.86
CA GLY A 157 6.37 -12.65 -4.29
C GLY A 157 6.58 -12.32 -5.78
N GLN A 158 5.63 -12.68 -6.65
CA GLN A 158 5.72 -12.36 -8.08
C GLN A 158 5.69 -10.84 -8.34
N ASN A 159 4.88 -10.09 -7.61
CA ASN A 159 4.85 -8.62 -7.71
C ASN A 159 6.19 -7.98 -7.39
N LEU A 160 6.97 -8.55 -6.47
CA LEU A 160 8.33 -8.09 -6.19
C LEU A 160 9.26 -8.34 -7.40
N GLU A 161 9.20 -9.51 -8.01
CA GLU A 161 10.00 -9.81 -9.21
C GLU A 161 9.61 -8.91 -10.39
N ASP A 162 8.31 -8.70 -10.60
CA ASP A 162 7.79 -7.77 -11.60
C ASP A 162 8.28 -6.34 -11.34
N ALA A 163 8.24 -5.88 -10.08
CA ALA A 163 8.71 -4.56 -9.69
C ALA A 163 10.19 -4.36 -10.00
N VAL A 164 11.03 -5.34 -9.66
CA VAL A 164 12.47 -5.29 -9.98
C VAL A 164 12.69 -5.24 -11.50
N SER A 165 11.97 -6.07 -12.25
CA SER A 165 12.08 -6.13 -13.71
C SER A 165 11.62 -4.87 -14.40
N ALA A 166 10.60 -4.19 -13.84
CA ALA A 166 10.07 -2.91 -14.33
C ALA A 166 10.89 -1.69 -13.88
N GLY A 167 11.96 -1.87 -13.10
CA GLY A 167 12.81 -0.78 -12.63
C GLY A 167 12.18 0.05 -11.49
N VAL A 168 11.25 -0.52 -10.76
CA VAL A 168 10.65 0.11 -9.57
C VAL A 168 11.71 0.25 -8.48
N PHE A 169 11.83 1.42 -7.86
CA PHE A 169 12.80 1.70 -6.80
C PHE A 169 12.17 2.27 -5.53
N GLY A 170 10.86 2.37 -5.47
CA GLY A 170 10.11 2.93 -4.33
C GLY A 170 8.62 2.69 -4.44
N ALA A 171 7.85 3.25 -3.51
CA ALA A 171 6.39 3.17 -3.47
C ALA A 171 5.80 4.53 -3.07
N PRO A 172 4.69 5.01 -3.73
CA PRO A 172 4.04 4.39 -4.88
C PRO A 172 4.84 4.52 -6.19
N PHE A 173 4.59 3.62 -7.16
CA PHE A 173 5.18 3.65 -8.51
C PHE A 173 4.13 3.16 -9.52
N TYR A 174 4.12 3.81 -10.71
CA TYR A 174 3.12 3.55 -11.74
C TYR A 174 3.77 3.25 -13.07
#